data_80164c10769082d4fd7dbcd6b401b848
#
_entry.id   80164c10769082d4fd7dbcd6b401b848
#
_cell.length_a   1.000
_cell.length_b   1.000
_cell.length_c   1.000
_cell.angle_alpha   90.00
_cell.angle_beta   90.00
_cell.angle_gamma   90.00
#
_symmetry.space_group_name_H-M   'P 1'
#
loop_
_entity.id
_entity.type
_entity.pdbx_description
1 polymer ?
#
loop_
_entity_poly.entity_id
_entity_poly.type
_entity_poly.pdbx_seq_one_letter_code
_entity_poly.pdbx_strand_id
1 'polypeptide(L)'
;MDLRYPIGKFQFDGEITSGVAEGWLNEIEAMPRVLREAVGNMDDEQLDTAYRPGGWTVRQVVHHVADSHMNAYIRFKLALTEESPVIKPYEEGKWAELPDYGLPIDVSLSLIEGIHIRMCKLLSGLRADDLSRTFIHPDSGEVTVGENIGIYAWHGRHHLAHITTLSKRQGW
;
A
#
# COMPACT_ATOMS: atom_id res chain seq x y z
N MET A 1 5.62 -17.50 13.24
CA MET A 1 5.14 -16.27 12.57
C MET A 1 5.10 -16.54 11.07
N ASP A 2 3.98 -16.30 10.39
CA ASP A 2 3.92 -16.41 8.94
C ASP A 2 4.59 -15.18 8.32
N LEU A 3 5.72 -15.39 7.64
CA LEU A 3 6.49 -14.30 7.05
C LEU A 3 5.80 -13.66 5.82
N ARG A 4 4.77 -14.31 5.25
CA ARG A 4 3.94 -13.74 4.18
C ARG A 4 2.92 -12.75 4.73
N TYR A 5 2.48 -12.97 5.97
CA TYR A 5 1.49 -12.13 6.65
C TYR A 5 1.94 -11.80 8.06
N PRO A 6 3.01 -11.02 8.23
CA PRO A 6 3.61 -10.77 9.54
C PRO A 6 2.66 -10.05 10.52
N ILE A 7 1.66 -9.35 10.01
CA ILE A 7 0.60 -8.70 10.79
C ILE A 7 -0.80 -9.28 10.53
N GLY A 8 -0.89 -10.49 9.94
CA GLY A 8 -2.15 -11.08 9.52
C GLY A 8 -2.73 -10.45 8.25
N LYS A 9 -3.91 -10.94 7.83
CA LYS A 9 -4.66 -10.39 6.69
C LYS A 9 -5.51 -9.20 7.13
N PHE A 10 -5.88 -8.34 6.18
CA PHE A 10 -6.88 -7.30 6.42
C PHE A 10 -8.20 -7.96 6.83
N GLN A 11 -8.76 -7.51 7.94
CA GLN A 11 -10.09 -7.87 8.44
C GLN A 11 -10.67 -6.66 9.17
N PHE A 12 -11.91 -6.34 8.86
CA PHE A 12 -12.65 -5.31 9.57
C PHE A 12 -14.14 -5.68 9.57
N ASP A 13 -14.66 -5.97 10.75
CA ASP A 13 -16.04 -6.45 10.93
C ASP A 13 -16.96 -5.33 11.46
N GLY A 14 -16.48 -4.10 11.54
CA GLY A 14 -17.23 -2.95 12.04
C GLY A 14 -17.89 -2.13 10.92
N GLU A 15 -18.68 -1.15 11.32
CA GLU A 15 -19.19 -0.12 10.42
C GLU A 15 -18.07 0.88 10.05
N ILE A 16 -17.92 1.17 8.76
CA ILE A 16 -16.92 2.13 8.27
C ILE A 16 -17.54 3.54 8.36
N THR A 17 -17.36 4.15 9.53
CA THR A 17 -17.74 5.55 9.75
C THR A 17 -16.66 6.50 9.25
N SER A 18 -16.99 7.80 9.11
CA SER A 18 -15.99 8.83 8.77
C SER A 18 -14.83 8.86 9.77
N GLY A 19 -15.09 8.61 11.06
CA GLY A 19 -14.03 8.56 12.08
C GLY A 19 -13.09 7.36 11.91
N VAL A 20 -13.61 6.19 11.51
CA VAL A 20 -12.79 5.01 11.18
C VAL A 20 -11.93 5.30 9.96
N ALA A 21 -12.52 5.85 8.90
CA ALA A 21 -11.79 6.21 7.68
C ALA A 21 -10.71 7.26 7.95
N GLU A 22 -10.95 8.25 8.80
CA GLU A 22 -9.97 9.26 9.22
C GLU A 22 -8.79 8.62 9.96
N GLY A 23 -9.05 7.65 10.85
CA GLY A 23 -7.99 6.89 11.52
C GLY A 23 -7.07 6.19 10.51
N TRP A 24 -7.63 5.53 9.50
CA TRP A 24 -6.85 4.89 8.43
C TRP A 24 -6.11 5.89 7.54
N LEU A 25 -6.71 7.06 7.27
CA LEU A 25 -6.04 8.13 6.51
C LEU A 25 -4.81 8.66 7.24
N ASN A 26 -4.86 8.79 8.56
CA ASN A 26 -3.69 9.18 9.36
C ASN A 26 -2.55 8.16 9.24
N GLU A 27 -2.87 6.86 9.17
CA GLU A 27 -1.88 5.82 8.92
C GLU A 27 -1.27 5.92 7.52
N ILE A 28 -2.11 6.16 6.48
CA ILE A 28 -1.67 6.37 5.10
C ILE A 28 -0.77 7.62 5.02
N GLU A 29 -1.13 8.71 5.69
CA GLU A 29 -0.34 9.94 5.71
C GLU A 29 1.05 9.74 6.34
N ALA A 30 1.13 8.98 7.42
CA ALA A 30 2.39 8.71 8.11
C ALA A 30 3.31 7.73 7.35
N MET A 31 2.74 6.88 6.49
CA MET A 31 3.42 5.75 5.86
C MET A 31 4.68 6.13 5.08
N PRO A 32 4.72 7.17 4.22
CA PRO A 32 5.93 7.51 3.47
C PRO A 32 7.13 7.80 4.37
N ARG A 33 6.91 8.52 5.47
CA ARG A 33 7.95 8.84 6.45
C ARG A 33 8.47 7.58 7.13
N VAL A 34 7.57 6.73 7.65
CA VAL A 34 8.01 5.54 8.39
C VAL A 34 8.65 4.49 7.47
N LEU A 35 8.24 4.42 6.20
CA LEU A 35 8.90 3.57 5.21
C LEU A 35 10.32 4.08 4.91
N ARG A 36 10.48 5.38 4.67
CA ARG A 36 11.79 6.01 4.44
C ARG A 36 12.73 5.80 5.63
N GLU A 37 12.24 5.97 6.86
CA GLU A 37 13.02 5.72 8.07
C GLU A 37 13.47 4.25 8.18
N ALA A 38 12.60 3.30 7.81
CA ALA A 38 12.90 1.88 7.90
C ALA A 38 13.98 1.40 6.91
N VAL A 39 14.14 2.09 5.76
CA VAL A 39 15.12 1.69 4.72
C VAL A 39 16.28 2.67 4.58
N GLY A 40 16.25 3.81 5.27
CA GLY A 40 17.15 4.94 5.04
C GLY A 40 18.64 4.68 5.33
N ASN A 41 18.94 3.67 6.14
CA ASN A 41 20.31 3.28 6.47
C ASN A 41 20.71 1.94 5.85
N MET A 42 19.89 1.36 4.98
CA MET A 42 20.19 0.09 4.32
C MET A 42 21.16 0.30 3.16
N ASP A 43 22.17 -0.54 3.08
CA ASP A 43 23.02 -0.64 1.90
C ASP A 43 22.39 -1.50 0.79
N ASP A 44 23.05 -1.59 -0.36
CA ASP A 44 22.52 -2.34 -1.51
C ASP A 44 22.40 -3.85 -1.22
N GLU A 45 23.28 -4.43 -0.43
CA GLU A 45 23.21 -5.85 -0.05
C GLU A 45 21.95 -6.11 0.81
N GLN A 46 21.68 -5.23 1.75
CA GLN A 46 20.48 -5.28 2.59
C GLN A 46 19.20 -5.05 1.77
N LEU A 47 19.23 -4.06 0.87
CA LEU A 47 18.11 -3.76 -0.03
C LEU A 47 17.80 -4.93 -0.99
N ASP A 48 18.82 -5.68 -1.41
CA ASP A 48 18.66 -6.82 -2.32
C ASP A 48 18.45 -8.15 -1.58
N THR A 49 18.31 -8.11 -0.26
CA THR A 49 17.96 -9.27 0.55
C THR A 49 16.45 -9.53 0.55
N ALA A 50 16.07 -10.79 0.28
CA ALA A 50 14.66 -11.20 0.28
C ALA A 50 14.08 -11.27 1.70
N TYR A 51 12.87 -10.72 1.93
CA TYR A 51 12.24 -10.72 3.25
C TYR A 51 11.86 -12.13 3.75
N ARG A 52 11.77 -13.11 2.86
CA ARG A 52 11.60 -14.54 3.14
C ARG A 52 12.13 -15.38 1.97
N PRO A 53 12.36 -16.70 2.13
CA PRO A 53 12.68 -17.60 1.00
C PRO A 53 11.62 -17.52 -0.11
N GLY A 54 12.04 -17.21 -1.33
CA GLY A 54 11.16 -17.02 -2.50
C GLY A 54 10.24 -15.81 -2.42
N GLY A 55 10.50 -14.86 -1.52
CA GLY A 55 9.82 -13.57 -1.45
C GLY A 55 10.60 -12.49 -2.20
N TRP A 56 10.01 -11.30 -2.27
CA TRP A 56 10.65 -10.12 -2.84
C TRP A 56 11.81 -9.62 -1.97
N THR A 57 12.75 -8.94 -2.59
CA THR A 57 13.77 -8.16 -1.88
C THR A 57 13.14 -6.91 -1.24
N VAL A 58 13.87 -6.29 -0.29
CA VAL A 58 13.43 -5.00 0.29
C VAL A 58 13.23 -3.97 -0.82
N ARG A 59 14.16 -3.89 -1.79
CA ARG A 59 14.07 -3.00 -2.95
C ARG A 59 12.78 -3.23 -3.73
N GLN A 60 12.46 -4.48 -4.07
CA GLN A 60 11.22 -4.83 -4.75
C GLN A 60 9.97 -4.47 -3.93
N VAL A 61 10.00 -4.64 -2.61
CA VAL A 61 8.88 -4.23 -1.73
C VAL A 61 8.65 -2.73 -1.80
N VAL A 62 9.71 -1.91 -1.77
CA VAL A 62 9.57 -0.44 -1.85
C VAL A 62 8.97 -0.01 -3.20
N HIS A 63 9.46 -0.57 -4.32
CA HIS A 63 8.92 -0.28 -5.65
C HIS A 63 7.47 -0.75 -5.79
N HIS A 64 7.14 -1.96 -5.27
CA HIS A 64 5.78 -2.48 -5.25
C HIS A 64 4.80 -1.58 -4.48
N VAL A 65 5.22 -1.02 -3.34
CA VAL A 65 4.36 -0.09 -2.59
C VAL A 65 4.02 1.14 -3.43
N ALA A 66 4.98 1.69 -4.19
CA ALA A 66 4.72 2.81 -5.09
C ALA A 66 3.69 2.45 -6.15
N ASP A 67 3.87 1.33 -6.85
CA ASP A 67 2.95 0.84 -7.89
C ASP A 67 1.56 0.56 -7.34
N SER A 68 1.48 -0.13 -6.22
CA SER A 68 0.21 -0.51 -5.60
C SER A 68 -0.57 0.72 -5.14
N HIS A 69 0.08 1.68 -4.46
CA HIS A 69 -0.58 2.89 -3.99
C HIS A 69 -0.94 3.85 -5.12
N MET A 70 -0.20 3.86 -6.23
CA MET A 70 -0.59 4.56 -7.46
C MET A 70 -1.87 3.96 -8.06
N ASN A 71 -1.95 2.64 -8.15
CA ASN A 71 -3.17 1.95 -8.60
C ASN A 71 -4.35 2.24 -7.66
N ALA A 72 -4.14 2.25 -6.34
CA ALA A 72 -5.17 2.62 -5.38
C ALA A 72 -5.69 4.04 -5.61
N TYR A 73 -4.78 4.98 -5.79
CA TYR A 73 -5.14 6.38 -6.05
C TYR A 73 -6.02 6.53 -7.30
N ILE A 74 -5.69 5.80 -8.38
CA ILE A 74 -6.52 5.77 -9.59
C ILE A 74 -7.90 5.17 -9.28
N ARG A 75 -7.96 4.04 -8.56
CA ARG A 75 -9.22 3.37 -8.18
C ARG A 75 -10.12 4.27 -7.34
N PHE A 76 -9.57 5.01 -6.37
CA PHE A 76 -10.32 6.01 -5.61
C PHE A 76 -10.94 7.08 -6.51
N LYS A 77 -10.17 7.61 -7.47
CA LYS A 77 -10.68 8.62 -8.40
C LYS A 77 -11.79 8.07 -9.28
N LEU A 78 -11.63 6.87 -9.80
CA LEU A 78 -12.66 6.20 -10.60
C LEU A 78 -13.95 6.00 -9.78
N ALA A 79 -13.86 5.42 -8.58
CA ALA A 79 -15.02 5.20 -7.73
C ALA A 79 -15.73 6.49 -7.33
N LEU A 80 -15.01 7.60 -7.15
CA LEU A 80 -15.59 8.90 -6.80
C LEU A 80 -16.18 9.66 -7.99
N THR A 81 -15.88 9.28 -9.22
CA THR A 81 -16.30 10.01 -10.43
C THR A 81 -17.20 9.21 -11.37
N GLU A 82 -17.21 7.89 -11.24
CA GLU A 82 -17.98 6.98 -12.08
C GLU A 82 -18.90 6.12 -11.22
N GLU A 83 -19.90 5.46 -11.84
CA GLU A 83 -20.84 4.59 -11.15
C GLU A 83 -20.34 3.14 -11.20
N SER A 84 -19.86 2.63 -10.06
CA SER A 84 -19.34 1.26 -9.88
C SER A 84 -18.43 0.79 -11.03
N PRO A 85 -17.35 1.54 -11.37
CA PRO A 85 -16.49 1.20 -12.50
C PRO A 85 -15.77 -0.13 -12.26
N VAL A 86 -15.55 -0.90 -13.32
CA VAL A 86 -14.71 -2.08 -13.28
C VAL A 86 -13.26 -1.63 -13.41
N ILE A 87 -12.42 -1.93 -12.40
CA ILE A 87 -11.00 -1.59 -12.45
C ILE A 87 -10.19 -2.68 -13.15
N LYS A 88 -9.01 -2.32 -13.65
CA LYS A 88 -8.07 -3.29 -14.19
C LYS A 88 -7.10 -3.76 -13.09
N PRO A 89 -7.05 -5.06 -12.76
CA PRO A 89 -6.00 -5.63 -11.93
C PRO A 89 -4.67 -5.67 -12.70
N TYR A 90 -3.57 -5.85 -12.00
CA TYR A 90 -2.26 -6.02 -12.59
C TYR A 90 -1.54 -7.19 -11.90
N GLU A 91 -0.57 -7.80 -12.61
CA GLU A 91 0.19 -8.93 -12.10
C GLU A 91 1.45 -8.41 -11.38
N GLU A 92 1.31 -8.13 -10.08
CA GLU A 92 2.35 -7.53 -9.25
C GLU A 92 3.67 -8.33 -9.29
N GLY A 93 3.58 -9.65 -9.35
CA GLY A 93 4.76 -10.52 -9.47
C GLY A 93 5.54 -10.29 -10.77
N LYS A 94 4.83 -10.07 -11.89
CA LYS A 94 5.48 -9.77 -13.18
C LYS A 94 6.02 -8.34 -13.23
N TRP A 95 5.31 -7.40 -12.58
CA TRP A 95 5.80 -6.02 -12.49
C TRP A 95 7.11 -5.97 -11.69
N ALA A 96 7.23 -6.74 -10.62
CA ALA A 96 8.44 -6.81 -9.81
C ALA A 96 9.67 -7.38 -10.55
N GLU A 97 9.50 -7.93 -11.76
CA GLU A 97 10.57 -8.41 -12.62
C GLU A 97 10.99 -7.42 -13.72
N LEU A 98 10.30 -6.27 -13.80
CA LEU A 98 10.60 -5.24 -14.79
C LEU A 98 11.86 -4.44 -14.42
N PRO A 99 12.57 -3.86 -15.43
CA PRO A 99 13.86 -3.21 -15.22
C PRO A 99 13.87 -2.03 -14.25
N ASP A 100 12.73 -1.32 -14.11
CA ASP A 100 12.58 -0.18 -13.21
C ASP A 100 12.63 -0.56 -11.72
N TYR A 101 12.38 -1.83 -11.39
CA TYR A 101 12.60 -2.36 -10.03
C TYR A 101 14.09 -2.48 -9.63
N GLY A 102 15.01 -2.29 -10.56
CA GLY A 102 16.45 -2.15 -10.30
C GLY A 102 16.91 -0.72 -10.00
N LEU A 103 16.02 0.26 -10.04
CA LEU A 103 16.36 1.66 -9.73
C LEU A 103 16.66 1.86 -8.23
N PRO A 104 17.37 2.97 -7.87
CA PRO A 104 17.47 3.40 -6.49
C PRO A 104 16.10 3.60 -5.86
N ILE A 105 15.92 3.12 -4.62
CA ILE A 105 14.62 3.18 -3.91
C ILE A 105 14.08 4.60 -3.70
N ASP A 106 14.96 5.61 -3.68
CA ASP A 106 14.57 7.03 -3.52
C ASP A 106 13.59 7.51 -4.60
N VAL A 107 13.65 6.93 -5.81
CA VAL A 107 12.71 7.21 -6.88
C VAL A 107 11.28 6.83 -6.44
N SER A 108 11.10 5.63 -5.92
CA SER A 108 9.80 5.17 -5.45
C SER A 108 9.38 5.79 -4.11
N LEU A 109 10.31 6.04 -3.19
CA LEU A 109 10.00 6.75 -1.95
C LEU A 109 9.45 8.16 -2.23
N SER A 110 10.02 8.89 -3.19
CA SER A 110 9.53 10.21 -3.61
C SER A 110 8.17 10.13 -4.30
N LEU A 111 7.95 9.08 -5.11
CA LEU A 111 6.67 8.83 -5.76
C LEU A 111 5.57 8.52 -4.74
N ILE A 112 5.85 7.66 -3.75
CA ILE A 112 4.93 7.32 -2.65
C ILE A 112 4.53 8.59 -1.89
N GLU A 113 5.51 9.44 -1.53
CA GLU A 113 5.25 10.70 -0.84
C GLU A 113 4.28 11.59 -1.60
N GLY A 114 4.55 11.83 -2.89
CA GLY A 114 3.68 12.65 -3.75
C GLY A 114 2.28 12.06 -3.92
N ILE A 115 2.17 10.73 -4.08
CA ILE A 115 0.88 10.02 -4.20
C ILE A 115 0.10 10.15 -2.89
N HIS A 116 0.73 9.92 -1.73
CA HIS A 116 0.06 9.96 -0.44
C HIS A 116 -0.45 11.36 -0.09
N ILE A 117 0.31 12.40 -0.35
CA ILE A 117 -0.15 13.81 -0.18
C ILE A 117 -1.45 14.02 -0.98
N ARG A 118 -1.47 13.60 -2.25
CA ARG A 118 -2.64 13.73 -3.11
C ARG A 118 -3.80 12.83 -2.70
N MET A 119 -3.51 11.61 -2.29
CA MET A 119 -4.49 10.63 -1.84
C MET A 119 -5.18 11.10 -0.55
N CYS A 120 -4.42 11.53 0.45
CA CYS A 120 -4.96 12.05 1.70
C CYS A 120 -5.81 13.31 1.44
N LYS A 121 -5.36 14.23 0.57
CA LYS A 121 -6.16 15.39 0.18
C LYS A 121 -7.46 15.01 -0.52
N LEU A 122 -7.44 14.01 -1.39
CA LEU A 122 -8.62 13.51 -2.11
C LEU A 122 -9.65 12.91 -1.14
N LEU A 123 -9.17 12.12 -0.16
CA LEU A 123 -10.00 11.30 0.71
C LEU A 123 -10.38 11.99 2.02
N SER A 124 -9.70 13.10 2.38
CA SER A 124 -10.05 13.87 3.57
C SER A 124 -11.41 14.56 3.40
N GLY A 125 -12.27 14.42 4.40
CA GLY A 125 -13.58 15.08 4.44
C GLY A 125 -14.66 14.38 3.58
N LEU A 126 -14.43 13.13 3.14
CA LEU A 126 -15.46 12.33 2.49
C LEU A 126 -16.63 12.08 3.45
N ARG A 127 -17.85 12.21 2.93
CA ARG A 127 -19.09 11.91 3.67
C ARG A 127 -19.45 10.43 3.56
N ALA A 128 -20.39 9.98 4.35
CA ALA A 128 -20.88 8.60 4.34
C ALA A 128 -21.28 8.11 2.93
N ASP A 129 -21.95 8.97 2.16
CA ASP A 129 -22.35 8.65 0.77
C ASP A 129 -21.12 8.41 -0.13
N ASP A 130 -20.06 9.19 0.04
CA ASP A 130 -18.83 9.03 -0.73
C ASP A 130 -18.06 7.77 -0.31
N LEU A 131 -18.05 7.44 0.99
CA LEU A 131 -17.40 6.23 1.52
C LEU A 131 -18.10 4.95 1.07
N SER A 132 -19.43 5.02 0.79
CA SER A 132 -20.22 3.90 0.30
C SER A 132 -20.14 3.69 -1.22
N ARG A 133 -19.56 4.64 -1.98
CA ARG A 133 -19.33 4.45 -3.42
C ARG A 133 -18.43 3.26 -3.67
N THR A 134 -18.63 2.57 -4.78
CA THR A 134 -17.95 1.30 -5.07
C THR A 134 -17.19 1.31 -6.38
N PHE A 135 -16.28 0.36 -6.50
CA PHE A 135 -15.74 -0.12 -7.76
C PHE A 135 -15.76 -1.65 -7.77
N ILE A 136 -15.68 -2.26 -8.95
CA ILE A 136 -15.67 -3.71 -9.12
C ILE A 136 -14.22 -4.15 -9.39
N HIS A 137 -13.67 -4.96 -8.50
CA HIS A 137 -12.40 -5.65 -8.75
C HIS A 137 -12.71 -7.02 -9.39
N PRO A 138 -12.16 -7.37 -10.57
CA PRO A 138 -12.50 -8.60 -11.26
C PRO A 138 -12.33 -9.89 -10.44
N ASP A 139 -11.35 -9.93 -9.53
CA ASP A 139 -11.03 -11.12 -8.74
C ASP A 139 -11.73 -11.16 -7.38
N SER A 140 -11.95 -10.00 -6.73
CA SER A 140 -12.49 -9.91 -5.36
C SER A 140 -13.92 -9.35 -5.29
N GLY A 141 -14.48 -8.89 -6.40
CA GLY A 141 -15.83 -8.35 -6.45
C GLY A 141 -15.92 -6.87 -6.08
N GLU A 142 -17.11 -6.48 -5.59
CA GLU A 142 -17.39 -5.09 -5.22
C GLU A 142 -16.62 -4.68 -3.96
N VAL A 143 -16.01 -3.50 -4.01
CA VAL A 143 -15.25 -2.89 -2.92
C VAL A 143 -15.69 -1.45 -2.74
N THR A 144 -16.01 -1.04 -1.51
CA THR A 144 -16.35 0.35 -1.22
C THR A 144 -15.10 1.23 -1.10
N VAL A 145 -15.26 2.53 -1.31
CA VAL A 145 -14.20 3.52 -1.07
C VAL A 145 -13.70 3.42 0.37
N GLY A 146 -14.62 3.32 1.34
CA GLY A 146 -14.25 3.20 2.76
C GLY A 146 -13.43 1.94 3.05
N GLU A 147 -13.85 0.78 2.53
CA GLU A 147 -13.10 -0.47 2.67
C GLU A 147 -11.72 -0.39 2.02
N ASN A 148 -11.63 0.21 0.84
CA ASN A 148 -10.36 0.37 0.14
C ASN A 148 -9.38 1.29 0.90
N ILE A 149 -9.85 2.30 1.65
CA ILE A 149 -9.00 3.09 2.56
C ILE A 149 -8.39 2.16 3.63
N GLY A 150 -9.21 1.32 4.26
CA GLY A 150 -8.74 0.35 5.27
C GLY A 150 -7.74 -0.66 4.69
N ILE A 151 -8.02 -1.20 3.50
CA ILE A 151 -7.10 -2.11 2.78
C ILE A 151 -5.74 -1.44 2.57
N TYR A 152 -5.68 -0.18 2.15
CA TYR A 152 -4.42 0.49 1.86
C TYR A 152 -3.69 1.02 3.10
N ALA A 153 -4.38 1.34 4.17
CA ALA A 153 -3.77 1.54 5.48
C ALA A 153 -3.10 0.25 5.99
N TRP A 154 -3.80 -0.89 5.89
CA TRP A 154 -3.25 -2.20 6.21
C TRP A 154 -2.10 -2.58 5.27
N HIS A 155 -2.21 -2.36 3.94
CA HIS A 155 -1.22 -2.72 2.94
C HIS A 155 0.13 -2.03 3.19
N GLY A 156 0.12 -0.74 3.50
CA GLY A 156 1.33 -0.02 3.89
C GLY A 156 2.01 -0.62 5.11
N ARG A 157 1.24 -0.87 6.18
CA ARG A 157 1.77 -1.54 7.40
C ARG A 157 2.26 -2.96 7.14
N HIS A 158 1.58 -3.70 6.28
CA HIS A 158 1.93 -5.06 5.91
C HIS A 158 3.30 -5.12 5.24
N HIS A 159 3.56 -4.27 4.26
CA HIS A 159 4.85 -4.21 3.58
C HIS A 159 5.96 -3.61 4.45
N LEU A 160 5.66 -2.62 5.27
CA LEU A 160 6.58 -2.12 6.30
C LEU A 160 6.98 -3.26 7.27
N ALA A 161 6.02 -4.10 7.67
CA ALA A 161 6.28 -5.23 8.55
C ALA A 161 7.15 -6.32 7.90
N HIS A 162 7.09 -6.53 6.58
CA HIS A 162 8.05 -7.39 5.87
C HIS A 162 9.48 -6.89 6.07
N ILE A 163 9.71 -5.59 5.88
CA ILE A 163 11.03 -4.95 6.00
C ILE A 163 11.52 -4.98 7.44
N THR A 164 10.73 -4.49 8.39
CA THR A 164 11.13 -4.38 9.79
C THR A 164 11.30 -5.73 10.48
N THR A 165 10.50 -6.74 10.08
CA THR A 165 10.67 -8.11 10.57
C THR A 165 11.96 -8.74 10.02
N LEU A 166 12.31 -8.47 8.76
CA LEU A 166 13.59 -8.89 8.19
C LEU A 166 14.74 -8.24 8.95
N SER A 167 14.76 -6.90 9.06
CA SER A 167 15.82 -6.16 9.78
C SER A 167 16.02 -6.70 11.19
N LYS A 168 14.94 -6.93 11.93
CA LYS A 168 15.00 -7.49 13.27
C LYS A 168 15.61 -8.91 13.32
N ARG A 169 15.29 -9.75 12.32
CA ARG A 169 15.86 -11.13 12.25
C ARG A 169 17.33 -11.15 11.90
N GLN A 170 17.77 -10.17 11.09
CA GLN A 170 19.15 -10.04 10.63
C GLN A 170 20.03 -9.23 11.61
N GLY A 171 19.42 -8.53 12.57
CA GLY A 171 20.14 -7.68 13.52
C GLY A 171 20.61 -6.35 12.92
N TRP A 172 19.89 -5.84 11.95
CA TRP A 172 20.14 -4.56 11.26
C TRP A 172 19.58 -3.38 12.03
#